data_72bbc77b4911951e34d67fe4eff34d35
#
_entry.id   72bbc77b4911951e34d67fe4eff34d35
#
_cell.length_a   1.000
_cell.length_b   1.000
_cell.length_c   1.000
_cell.angle_alpha   90.00
_cell.angle_beta   90.00
_cell.angle_gamma   90.00
#
_symmetry.space_group_name_H-M   'P 1'
#
loop_
_entity.id
_entity.type
_entity.pdbx_description
1 polymer ?
#
loop_
_entity_poly.entity_id
_entity_poly.type
_entity_poly.pdbx_seq_one_letter_code
_entity_poly.pdbx_strand_id
1 'polypeptide(L)'
;MRPEPVELLEPDGEYLTSVWRDHVYPLAAKMGLPLKRPPVQPRSRLAHEAAKWAGSHDRLPAYNLALFRAFFEFGRDIGDQQVLMELAAELGLDPEDLARALASHQFRADVLEDEEQARRLGIRAVPSFVENGRLLASGVQTAARLRELLARGPGLSLF
;
A
#
# COMPACT_ATOMS: atom_id res chain seq x y z
N MET A 1 19.25 1.00 10.42
CA MET A 1 18.07 1.89 10.56
C MET A 1 18.38 3.16 9.79
N ARG A 2 17.86 3.31 8.56
CA ARG A 2 18.01 4.56 7.82
C ARG A 2 17.01 5.56 8.37
N PRO A 3 17.42 6.71 8.84
CA PRO A 3 16.52 7.84 8.99
C PRO A 3 16.18 8.28 7.57
N GLU A 4 15.01 7.87 7.07
CA GLU A 4 14.58 8.32 5.76
C GLU A 4 14.04 9.74 5.90
N PRO A 5 14.62 10.70 5.19
CA PRO A 5 13.97 11.98 5.03
C PRO A 5 12.64 11.75 4.30
N VAL A 6 11.62 12.52 4.67
CA VAL A 6 10.47 12.73 3.80
C VAL A 6 11.02 13.54 2.63
N GLU A 7 11.44 12.87 1.56
CA GLU A 7 11.77 13.56 0.34
C GLU A 7 10.46 13.97 -0.31
N LEU A 8 10.27 15.29 -0.45
CA LEU A 8 9.28 15.81 -1.37
C LEU A 8 9.62 15.25 -2.74
N LEU A 9 8.68 14.52 -3.33
CA LEU A 9 8.81 14.11 -4.72
C LEU A 9 8.95 15.40 -5.53
N GLU A 10 10.12 15.61 -6.14
CA GLU A 10 10.34 16.77 -6.98
C GLU A 10 9.20 16.85 -8.01
N PRO A 11 8.39 17.93 -8.01
CA PRO A 11 7.21 18.00 -8.86
C PRO A 11 7.53 17.80 -10.35
N ASP A 12 8.76 18.10 -10.74
CA ASP A 12 9.26 18.09 -12.11
C ASP A 12 10.30 16.99 -12.37
N GLY A 13 10.46 16.03 -11.46
CA GLY A 13 11.34 14.87 -11.66
C GLY A 13 10.92 14.11 -12.91
N GLU A 14 11.81 14.01 -13.90
CA GLU A 14 11.55 13.43 -15.22
C GLU A 14 10.95 12.03 -15.14
N TYR A 15 11.46 11.21 -14.22
CA TYR A 15 10.95 9.86 -13.98
C TYR A 15 9.48 9.84 -13.53
N LEU A 16 9.14 10.65 -12.53
CA LEU A 16 7.76 10.69 -12.01
C LEU A 16 6.81 11.29 -13.04
N THR A 17 7.23 12.36 -13.72
CA THR A 17 6.41 13.02 -14.72
C THR A 17 6.10 12.08 -15.88
N SER A 18 7.09 11.35 -16.40
CA SER A 18 6.88 10.42 -17.50
C SER A 18 6.04 9.21 -17.09
N VAL A 19 6.37 8.55 -15.96
CA VAL A 19 5.63 7.37 -15.49
C VAL A 19 4.16 7.69 -15.20
N TRP A 20 3.90 8.81 -14.52
CA TRP A 20 2.51 9.20 -14.21
C TRP A 20 1.75 9.60 -15.46
N ARG A 21 2.34 10.41 -16.36
CA ARG A 21 1.70 10.84 -17.60
C ARG A 21 1.43 9.69 -18.56
N ASP A 22 2.43 8.82 -18.74
CA ASP A 22 2.42 7.86 -19.85
C ASP A 22 1.80 6.51 -19.45
N HIS A 23 1.75 6.19 -18.14
CA HIS A 23 1.27 4.90 -17.65
C HIS A 23 0.17 5.00 -16.59
N VAL A 24 0.35 5.83 -15.54
CA VAL A 24 -0.58 5.83 -14.41
C VAL A 24 -1.89 6.53 -14.75
N TYR A 25 -1.84 7.76 -15.28
CA TYR A 25 -3.06 8.51 -15.60
C TYR A 25 -3.92 7.85 -16.69
N PRO A 26 -3.38 7.32 -17.80
CA PRO A 26 -4.19 6.62 -18.78
C PRO A 26 -4.89 5.38 -18.22
N LEU A 27 -4.22 4.62 -17.36
CA LEU A 27 -4.80 3.46 -16.70
C LEU A 27 -5.87 3.87 -15.68
N ALA A 28 -5.60 4.88 -14.86
CA ALA A 28 -6.55 5.41 -13.89
C ALA A 28 -7.82 5.93 -14.58
N ALA A 29 -7.68 6.70 -15.67
CA ALA A 29 -8.81 7.19 -16.45
C ALA A 29 -9.66 6.04 -17.03
N LYS A 30 -9.02 5.00 -17.58
CA LYS A 30 -9.69 3.80 -18.07
C LYS A 30 -10.48 3.06 -16.99
N MET A 31 -10.00 3.12 -15.75
CA MET A 31 -10.63 2.47 -14.60
C MET A 31 -11.59 3.38 -13.83
N GLY A 32 -11.74 4.65 -14.24
CA GLY A 32 -12.56 5.64 -13.53
C GLY A 32 -12.00 6.02 -12.15
N LEU A 33 -10.68 5.92 -11.94
CA LEU A 33 -10.04 6.23 -10.67
C LEU A 33 -9.54 7.70 -10.66
N PRO A 34 -9.95 8.52 -9.69
CA PRO A 34 -9.57 9.93 -9.60
C PRO A 34 -8.17 10.12 -8.98
N LEU A 35 -7.15 9.49 -9.56
CA LEU A 35 -5.80 9.54 -9.02
C LEU A 35 -5.12 10.88 -9.28
N LYS A 36 -4.45 11.40 -8.27
CA LYS A 36 -3.53 12.53 -8.34
C LYS A 36 -2.14 12.08 -7.92
N ARG A 37 -1.12 12.65 -8.56
CA ARG A 37 0.25 12.41 -8.11
C ARG A 37 0.42 12.97 -6.70
N PRO A 38 0.87 12.14 -5.72
CA PRO A 38 1.07 12.60 -4.36
C PRO A 38 2.19 13.67 -4.31
N PRO A 39 2.03 14.71 -3.46
CA PRO A 39 3.02 15.76 -3.33
C PRO A 39 4.25 15.35 -2.51
N VAL A 40 4.14 14.24 -1.77
CA VAL A 40 5.18 13.75 -0.86
C VAL A 40 5.38 12.25 -1.03
N GLN A 41 6.58 11.76 -0.72
CA GLN A 41 6.80 10.33 -0.49
C GLN A 41 6.72 10.08 1.01
N PRO A 42 5.63 9.49 1.52
CA PRO A 42 5.40 9.37 2.95
C PRO A 42 6.31 8.31 3.57
N ARG A 43 6.56 8.47 4.87
CA ARG A 43 7.07 7.39 5.70
C ARG A 43 5.93 6.42 6.01
N SER A 44 5.68 5.46 5.14
CA SER A 44 4.49 4.62 5.17
C SER A 44 4.44 3.60 6.32
N ARG A 45 5.47 3.49 7.15
CA ARG A 45 5.49 2.49 8.22
C ARG A 45 4.36 2.66 9.22
N LEU A 46 4.08 3.89 9.66
CA LEU A 46 2.93 4.15 10.56
C LEU A 46 1.60 3.78 9.90
N ALA A 47 1.44 4.01 8.61
CA ALA A 47 0.24 3.60 7.87
C ALA A 47 0.08 2.07 7.84
N HIS A 48 1.18 1.31 7.70
CA HIS A 48 1.14 -0.15 7.78
C HIS A 48 0.79 -0.63 9.19
N GLU A 49 1.37 -0.03 10.25
CA GLU A 49 1.02 -0.34 11.64
C GLU A 49 -0.46 -0.04 11.91
N ALA A 50 -0.97 1.11 11.44
CA ALA A 50 -2.39 1.49 11.55
C ALA A 50 -3.30 0.53 10.78
N ALA A 51 -2.89 0.05 9.62
CA ALA A 51 -3.64 -0.95 8.86
C ALA A 51 -3.72 -2.30 9.61
N LYS A 52 -2.62 -2.75 10.24
CA LYS A 52 -2.62 -3.95 11.11
C LYS A 52 -3.55 -3.76 12.32
N TRP A 53 -3.48 -2.58 12.97
CA TRP A 53 -4.40 -2.24 14.06
C TRP A 53 -5.87 -2.28 13.59
N ALA A 54 -6.20 -1.68 12.44
CA ALA A 54 -7.56 -1.76 11.89
C ALA A 54 -7.97 -3.20 11.57
N GLY A 55 -7.01 -4.07 11.22
CA GLY A 55 -7.23 -5.51 11.06
C GLY A 55 -7.66 -6.20 12.33
N SER A 56 -7.12 -5.82 13.49
CA SER A 56 -7.57 -6.36 14.80
C SER A 56 -8.99 -5.94 15.19
N HIS A 57 -9.56 -4.98 14.45
CA HIS A 57 -10.95 -4.49 14.60
C HIS A 57 -11.85 -4.92 13.41
N ASP A 58 -11.43 -5.90 12.59
CA ASP A 58 -12.15 -6.36 11.40
C ASP A 58 -12.41 -5.26 10.35
N ARG A 59 -11.54 -4.24 10.29
CA ARG A 59 -11.66 -3.09 9.39
C ARG A 59 -10.52 -2.93 8.38
N LEU A 60 -9.62 -3.92 8.26
CA LEU A 60 -8.47 -3.85 7.36
C LEU A 60 -8.81 -3.43 5.93
N PRO A 61 -9.81 -4.03 5.24
CA PRO A 61 -10.10 -3.66 3.86
C PRO A 61 -10.59 -2.20 3.73
N ALA A 62 -11.46 -1.77 4.66
CA ALA A 62 -11.99 -0.41 4.66
C ALA A 62 -10.91 0.62 4.97
N TYR A 63 -10.04 0.34 5.94
CA TYR A 63 -8.96 1.23 6.33
C TYR A 63 -7.90 1.36 5.22
N ASN A 64 -7.53 0.25 4.56
CA ASN A 64 -6.63 0.29 3.40
C ASN A 64 -7.21 1.13 2.26
N LEU A 65 -8.51 0.98 1.96
CA LEU A 65 -9.14 1.81 0.94
C LEU A 65 -9.11 3.29 1.32
N ALA A 66 -9.36 3.64 2.58
CA ALA A 66 -9.27 5.00 3.09
C ALA A 66 -7.84 5.57 2.96
N LEU A 67 -6.80 4.77 3.30
CA LEU A 67 -5.40 5.15 3.10
C LEU A 67 -5.07 5.44 1.63
N PHE A 68 -5.48 4.57 0.70
CA PHE A 68 -5.25 4.79 -0.73
C PHE A 68 -5.94 6.05 -1.23
N ARG A 69 -7.19 6.29 -0.82
CA ARG A 69 -7.92 7.51 -1.19
C ARG A 69 -7.28 8.76 -0.59
N ALA A 70 -6.93 8.73 0.69
CA ALA A 70 -6.24 9.84 1.36
C ALA A 70 -4.98 10.24 0.59
N PHE A 71 -4.17 9.26 0.21
CA PHE A 71 -2.90 9.49 -0.46
C PHE A 71 -3.08 9.87 -1.94
N PHE A 72 -3.81 9.06 -2.73
CA PHE A 72 -3.87 9.21 -4.19
C PHE A 72 -4.98 10.12 -4.70
N GLU A 73 -6.10 10.29 -3.97
CA GLU A 73 -7.16 11.21 -4.37
C GLU A 73 -6.99 12.60 -3.73
N PHE A 74 -6.64 12.63 -2.44
CA PHE A 74 -6.63 13.85 -1.64
C PHE A 74 -5.24 14.41 -1.37
N GLY A 75 -4.15 13.69 -1.69
CA GLY A 75 -2.77 14.13 -1.50
C GLY A 75 -2.37 14.30 -0.05
N ARG A 76 -3.03 13.57 0.88
CA ARG A 76 -2.74 13.62 2.32
C ARG A 76 -1.48 12.80 2.62
N ASP A 77 -0.68 13.26 3.58
CA ASP A 77 0.49 12.51 4.05
C ASP A 77 0.06 11.38 4.99
N ILE A 78 0.09 10.15 4.50
CA ILE A 78 -0.21 8.96 5.30
C ILE A 78 0.92 8.56 6.26
N GLY A 79 2.03 9.29 6.29
CA GLY A 79 3.06 9.21 7.33
C GLY A 79 2.72 10.06 8.56
N ASP A 80 1.73 10.93 8.46
CA ASP A 80 1.26 11.78 9.57
C ASP A 80 0.25 11.02 10.43
N GLN A 81 0.56 10.89 11.73
CA GLN A 81 -0.30 10.23 12.71
C GLN A 81 -1.70 10.86 12.78
N GLN A 82 -1.79 12.19 12.67
CA GLN A 82 -3.08 12.87 12.71
C GLN A 82 -3.99 12.44 11.56
N VAL A 83 -3.42 12.31 10.35
CA VAL A 83 -4.15 11.78 9.18
C VAL A 83 -4.66 10.37 9.43
N LEU A 84 -3.84 9.51 10.03
CA LEU A 84 -4.22 8.13 10.34
C LEU A 84 -5.37 8.06 11.36
N MET A 85 -5.33 8.91 12.40
CA MET A 85 -6.39 9.01 13.41
C MET A 85 -7.72 9.52 12.83
N GLU A 86 -7.66 10.50 11.93
CA GLU A 86 -8.85 11.00 11.23
C GLU A 86 -9.50 9.92 10.37
N LEU A 87 -8.71 9.13 9.64
CA LEU A 87 -9.23 8.00 8.86
C LEU A 87 -9.87 6.92 9.76
N ALA A 88 -9.33 6.69 10.96
CA ALA A 88 -9.94 5.79 11.93
C ALA A 88 -11.31 6.31 12.38
N ALA A 89 -11.40 7.59 12.74
CA ALA A 89 -12.65 8.23 13.14
C ALA A 89 -13.72 8.21 12.03
N GLU A 90 -13.33 8.47 10.78
CA GLU A 90 -14.21 8.39 9.59
C GLU A 90 -14.83 7.00 9.41
N LEU A 91 -14.14 5.95 9.86
CA LEU A 91 -14.60 4.55 9.80
C LEU A 91 -15.31 4.07 11.08
N GLY A 92 -15.54 4.99 12.04
CA GLY A 92 -16.19 4.68 13.31
C GLY A 92 -15.30 3.89 14.28
N LEU A 93 -13.98 3.95 14.10
CA LEU A 93 -12.99 3.38 15.02
C LEU A 93 -12.52 4.44 16.02
N ASP A 94 -12.00 4.01 17.19
CA ASP A 94 -11.47 4.90 18.21
C ASP A 94 -10.08 5.46 17.82
N PRO A 95 -9.96 6.75 17.48
CA PRO A 95 -8.68 7.33 17.09
C PRO A 95 -7.66 7.39 18.25
N GLU A 96 -8.12 7.46 19.49
CA GLU A 96 -7.24 7.47 20.65
C GLU A 96 -6.65 6.08 20.92
N ASP A 97 -7.42 5.03 20.63
CA ASP A 97 -6.89 3.66 20.67
C ASP A 97 -5.80 3.45 19.63
N LEU A 98 -6.02 3.93 18.39
CA LEU A 98 -5.00 3.94 17.35
C LEU A 98 -3.76 4.73 17.80
N ALA A 99 -3.94 5.91 18.38
CA ALA A 99 -2.82 6.74 18.86
C ALA A 99 -1.96 5.97 19.89
N ARG A 100 -2.60 5.27 20.83
CA ARG A 100 -1.90 4.43 21.83
C ARG A 100 -1.14 3.28 21.17
N ALA A 101 -1.77 2.60 20.21
CA ALA A 101 -1.16 1.49 19.48
C ALA A 101 0.07 1.94 18.68
N LEU A 102 0.00 3.10 18.01
CA LEU A 102 1.13 3.67 17.27
C LEU A 102 2.26 4.14 18.21
N ALA A 103 1.92 4.81 19.33
CA ALA A 103 2.91 5.28 20.31
C ALA A 103 3.69 4.13 20.95
N SER A 104 3.02 2.99 21.19
CA SER A 104 3.65 1.78 21.74
C SER A 104 4.30 0.88 20.69
N HIS A 105 4.17 1.21 19.40
CA HIS A 105 4.58 0.36 18.28
C HIS A 105 4.02 -1.07 18.35
N GLN A 106 2.77 -1.21 18.79
CA GLN A 106 2.12 -2.50 19.06
C GLN A 106 2.16 -3.44 17.84
N PHE A 107 2.01 -2.93 16.63
CA PHE A 107 1.95 -3.72 15.39
C PHE A 107 3.24 -3.66 14.56
N ARG A 108 4.32 -3.07 15.11
CA ARG A 108 5.58 -2.95 14.38
C ARG A 108 6.20 -4.30 14.04
N ALA A 109 6.12 -5.26 14.95
CA ALA A 109 6.66 -6.60 14.73
C ALA A 109 5.95 -7.30 13.56
N ASP A 110 4.63 -7.18 13.47
CA ASP A 110 3.81 -7.77 12.41
C ASP A 110 4.15 -7.17 11.04
N VAL A 111 4.37 -5.85 10.99
CA VAL A 111 4.81 -5.18 9.75
C VAL A 111 6.19 -5.66 9.32
N LEU A 112 7.14 -5.80 10.26
CA LEU A 112 8.47 -6.29 9.96
C LEU A 112 8.46 -7.76 9.50
N GLU A 113 7.56 -8.57 10.03
CA GLU A 113 7.38 -9.96 9.60
C GLU A 113 6.83 -10.03 8.16
N ASP A 114 5.85 -9.19 7.80
CA ASP A 114 5.35 -9.10 6.42
C ASP A 114 6.47 -8.67 5.45
N GLU A 115 7.29 -7.67 5.82
CA GLU A 115 8.44 -7.23 5.04
C GLU A 115 9.46 -8.37 4.84
N GLU A 116 9.71 -9.17 5.88
CA GLU A 116 10.62 -10.32 5.81
C GLU A 116 10.04 -11.44 4.98
N GLN A 117 8.74 -11.72 5.08
CA GLN A 117 8.05 -12.69 4.23
C GLN A 117 8.13 -12.28 2.76
N ALA A 118 7.89 -11.02 2.44
CA ALA A 118 8.02 -10.50 1.08
C ALA A 118 9.45 -10.71 0.53
N ARG A 119 10.48 -10.47 1.34
CA ARG A 119 11.88 -10.72 0.97
C ARG A 119 12.17 -12.19 0.71
N ARG A 120 11.67 -13.09 1.57
CA ARG A 120 11.81 -14.55 1.39
C ARG A 120 11.14 -15.06 0.11
N LEU A 121 10.01 -14.45 -0.27
CA LEU A 121 9.31 -14.74 -1.52
C LEU A 121 9.97 -14.11 -2.76
N GLY A 122 11.07 -13.40 -2.60
CA GLY A 122 11.77 -12.73 -3.70
C GLY A 122 11.02 -11.54 -4.29
N ILE A 123 10.06 -10.95 -3.56
CA ILE A 123 9.32 -9.76 -4.00
C ILE A 123 10.27 -8.57 -4.01
N ARG A 124 10.45 -7.97 -5.18
CA ARG A 124 11.33 -6.81 -5.40
C ARG A 124 10.60 -5.60 -5.98
N ALA A 125 9.35 -5.74 -6.32
CA ALA A 125 8.52 -4.70 -6.93
C ALA A 125 7.06 -4.88 -6.55
N VAL A 126 6.30 -3.79 -6.62
CA VAL A 126 4.85 -3.77 -6.39
C VAL A 126 4.13 -3.24 -7.65
N PRO A 127 2.92 -3.71 -7.91
CA PRO A 127 2.21 -4.76 -7.20
C PRO A 127 2.82 -6.14 -7.44
N SER A 128 2.74 -7.03 -6.46
CA SER A 128 3.10 -8.45 -6.60
C SER A 128 1.93 -9.31 -6.10
N PHE A 129 1.69 -10.42 -6.79
CA PHE A 129 0.57 -11.33 -6.51
C PHE A 129 1.15 -12.66 -6.03
N VAL A 130 0.71 -13.08 -4.86
CA VAL A 130 1.18 -14.30 -4.18
C VAL A 130 0.01 -15.20 -3.88
N GLU A 131 0.16 -16.51 -4.11
CA GLU A 131 -0.80 -17.53 -3.73
C GLU A 131 -0.07 -18.71 -3.09
N ASN A 132 -0.53 -19.13 -1.93
CA ASN A 132 0.02 -20.28 -1.20
C ASN A 132 1.55 -20.22 -1.04
N GLY A 133 2.09 -19.04 -0.72
CA GLY A 133 3.52 -18.82 -0.54
C GLY A 133 4.34 -18.79 -1.84
N ARG A 134 3.71 -18.73 -3.02
CA ARG A 134 4.36 -18.66 -4.32
C ARG A 134 4.08 -17.34 -5.02
N LEU A 135 5.11 -16.67 -5.49
CA LEU A 135 4.95 -15.48 -6.35
C LEU A 135 4.36 -15.89 -7.70
N LEU A 136 3.16 -15.39 -8.02
CA LEU A 136 2.47 -15.64 -9.28
C LEU A 136 2.88 -14.66 -10.37
N ALA A 137 2.94 -13.37 -10.04
CA ALA A 137 3.30 -12.31 -10.97
C ALA A 137 3.76 -11.07 -10.23
N SER A 138 4.56 -10.25 -10.90
CA SER A 138 4.93 -8.90 -10.47
C SER A 138 4.52 -7.88 -11.55
N GLY A 139 4.24 -6.65 -11.14
CA GLY A 139 3.73 -5.59 -12.01
C GLY A 139 2.22 -5.68 -12.22
N VAL A 140 1.67 -4.66 -12.87
CA VAL A 140 0.23 -4.53 -13.12
C VAL A 140 -0.25 -5.69 -14.01
N GLN A 141 -1.30 -6.37 -13.58
CA GLN A 141 -1.91 -7.51 -14.28
C GLN A 141 -3.37 -7.22 -14.62
N THR A 142 -3.85 -7.78 -15.72
CA THR A 142 -5.28 -7.78 -16.03
C THR A 142 -6.02 -8.82 -15.16
N ALA A 143 -7.30 -8.59 -14.89
CA ALA A 143 -8.13 -9.57 -14.17
C ALA A 143 -8.18 -10.92 -14.90
N ALA A 144 -8.18 -10.92 -16.24
CA ALA A 144 -8.13 -12.15 -17.04
C ALA A 144 -6.82 -12.92 -16.78
N ARG A 145 -5.68 -12.21 -16.78
CA ARG A 145 -4.39 -12.82 -16.52
C ARG A 145 -4.29 -13.41 -15.12
N LEU A 146 -4.81 -12.69 -14.11
CA LEU A 146 -4.82 -13.21 -12.74
C LEU A 146 -5.68 -14.47 -12.61
N ARG A 147 -6.86 -14.50 -13.25
CA ARG A 147 -7.70 -15.73 -13.27
C ARG A 147 -7.00 -16.90 -13.92
N GLU A 148 -6.28 -16.70 -15.03
CA GLU A 148 -5.48 -17.76 -15.66
C GLU A 148 -4.39 -18.29 -14.74
N LEU A 149 -3.67 -17.39 -14.04
CA LEU A 149 -2.61 -17.77 -13.12
C LEU A 149 -3.14 -18.58 -11.95
N LEU A 150 -4.26 -18.18 -11.38
CA LEU A 150 -4.93 -18.88 -10.30
C LEU A 150 -5.50 -20.24 -10.75
N ALA A 151 -6.04 -20.33 -11.97
CA ALA A 151 -6.60 -21.57 -12.50
C ALA A 151 -5.53 -22.65 -12.79
N ARG A 152 -4.27 -22.25 -12.97
CA ARG A 152 -3.17 -23.20 -13.25
C ARG A 152 -2.74 -24.06 -12.05
N GLY A 153 -3.22 -23.73 -10.82
CA GLY A 153 -2.93 -24.49 -9.60
C GLY A 153 -1.44 -24.58 -9.23
N PRO A 154 -1.09 -25.23 -8.12
CA PRO A 154 0.31 -25.41 -7.68
C PRO A 154 0.99 -26.57 -8.42
N GLY A 155 1.22 -26.46 -9.71
CA GLY A 155 1.88 -27.58 -10.38
C GLY A 155 2.02 -27.51 -11.88
N LEU A 156 2.71 -26.48 -12.39
CA LEU A 156 3.46 -26.61 -13.66
C LEU A 156 4.54 -25.51 -13.65
N SER A 157 5.70 -25.87 -13.08
CA SER A 157 6.94 -25.17 -13.36
C SER A 157 7.22 -25.39 -14.85
N LEU A 158 7.14 -24.34 -15.64
CA LEU A 158 7.78 -24.30 -16.93
C LEU A 158 9.16 -23.66 -16.73
N PHE A 159 10.18 -24.47 -16.91
CA PHE A 159 11.58 -24.08 -17.03
C PHE A 159 11.77 -22.99 -18.07
#